data_2b42af7972a88182ec8cfd945e0df3c4
#
_entry.id   2b42af7972a88182ec8cfd945e0df3c4
#
_cell.length_a   1.000
_cell.length_b   1.000
_cell.length_c   1.000
_cell.angle_alpha   90.00
_cell.angle_beta   90.00
_cell.angle_gamma   90.00
#
_symmetry.space_group_name_H-M   'P 1'
#
loop_
_entity.id
_entity.type
_entity.pdbx_description
1 polymer ?
#
loop_
_entity_poly.entity_id
_entity_poly.type
_entity_poly.pdbx_seq_one_letter_code
_entity_poly.pdbx_strand_id
1 'polypeptide(L)'
;MNKAIVTGASSGIGKAICRQLAANGWLVYGIGRSFNESDDIAGIERIVCDITDTAKLIKTIKKLIKIHDISLLINNAGVGFYALHEELNPVKISQMVRTNLEAPMIITNLLLRDLKKNKGTIINISSITAEKTNPHGCAYGATKAGLTSFSHSLFEEARKYGVRV
;
A
#
# COMPACT_ATOMS: atom_id res chain seq x y z
N MET A 1 15.64 10.12 -12.11
CA MET A 1 14.23 10.40 -11.79
C MET A 1 13.80 9.44 -10.71
N ASN A 2 13.29 9.94 -9.60
CA ASN A 2 12.80 9.14 -8.48
C ASN A 2 11.53 8.37 -8.88
N LYS A 3 11.39 7.12 -8.39
CA LYS A 3 10.28 6.25 -8.76
C LYS A 3 9.52 5.77 -7.53
N ALA A 4 8.20 5.84 -7.60
CA ALA A 4 7.30 5.46 -6.52
C ALA A 4 6.30 4.40 -6.95
N ILE A 5 5.94 3.51 -6.02
CA ILE A 5 4.74 2.67 -6.13
C ILE A 5 3.70 3.18 -5.14
N VAL A 6 2.47 3.38 -5.61
CA VAL A 6 1.32 3.79 -4.79
C VAL A 6 0.18 2.81 -4.99
N THR A 7 -0.29 2.17 -3.93
CA THR A 7 -1.49 1.30 -3.99
C THR A 7 -2.76 2.08 -3.71
N GLY A 8 -3.90 1.66 -4.29
CA GLY A 8 -5.16 2.39 -4.19
C GLY A 8 -5.15 3.71 -4.97
N ALA A 9 -4.41 3.75 -6.07
CA ALA A 9 -4.11 4.96 -6.84
C ALA A 9 -5.29 5.48 -7.69
N SER A 10 -6.36 4.70 -7.84
CA SER A 10 -7.48 5.05 -8.73
C SER A 10 -8.46 6.07 -8.17
N SER A 11 -8.42 6.35 -6.87
CA SER A 11 -9.37 7.28 -6.22
C SER A 11 -8.82 7.89 -4.93
N GLY A 12 -9.55 8.87 -4.39
CA GLY A 12 -9.32 9.43 -3.05
C GLY A 12 -7.86 9.86 -2.78
N ILE A 13 -7.37 9.49 -1.61
CA ILE A 13 -6.02 9.86 -1.12
C ILE A 13 -4.93 9.33 -2.04
N GLY A 14 -5.00 8.07 -2.49
CA GLY A 14 -3.99 7.48 -3.37
C GLY A 14 -3.85 8.22 -4.70
N LYS A 15 -4.98 8.61 -5.31
CA LYS A 15 -4.99 9.42 -6.54
C LYS A 15 -4.38 10.80 -6.31
N ALA A 16 -4.70 11.46 -5.19
CA ALA A 16 -4.12 12.75 -4.84
C ALA A 16 -2.61 12.67 -4.63
N ILE A 17 -2.14 11.62 -3.93
CA ILE A 17 -0.71 11.35 -3.74
C ILE A 17 0.00 11.15 -5.08
N CYS A 18 -0.57 10.33 -6.00
CA CYS A 18 0.03 10.12 -7.31
C CYS A 18 0.22 11.43 -8.08
N ARG A 19 -0.83 12.28 -8.10
CA ARG A 19 -0.78 13.59 -8.75
C ARG A 19 0.30 14.49 -8.15
N GLN A 20 0.37 14.54 -6.82
CA GLN A 20 1.35 15.38 -6.12
C GLN A 20 2.78 14.91 -6.38
N LEU A 21 3.03 13.61 -6.38
CA LEU A 21 4.34 13.06 -6.70
C LEU A 21 4.73 13.34 -8.16
N ALA A 22 3.84 13.11 -9.11
CA ALA A 22 4.08 13.38 -10.53
C ALA A 22 4.38 14.87 -10.78
N ALA A 23 3.62 15.79 -10.17
CA ALA A 23 3.86 17.22 -10.24
C ALA A 23 5.23 17.64 -9.68
N ASN A 24 5.82 16.84 -8.79
CA ASN A 24 7.17 17.01 -8.24
C ASN A 24 8.25 16.18 -8.96
N GLY A 25 7.98 15.73 -10.19
CA GLY A 25 8.97 15.09 -11.05
C GLY A 25 9.24 13.62 -10.73
N TRP A 26 8.35 12.94 -9.99
CA TRP A 26 8.43 11.50 -9.78
C TRP A 26 7.77 10.73 -10.92
N LEU A 27 8.31 9.56 -11.26
CA LEU A 27 7.59 8.55 -12.02
C LEU A 27 6.83 7.66 -11.03
N VAL A 28 5.50 7.62 -11.18
CA VAL A 28 4.61 6.94 -10.23
C VAL A 28 3.95 5.73 -10.88
N TYR A 29 4.16 4.56 -10.32
CA TYR A 29 3.43 3.33 -10.65
C TYR A 29 2.21 3.23 -9.75
N GLY A 30 1.06 3.70 -10.25
CA GLY A 30 -0.21 3.69 -9.53
C GLY A 30 -0.92 2.35 -9.69
N ILE A 31 -1.08 1.59 -8.61
CA ILE A 31 -1.77 0.29 -8.61
C ILE A 31 -3.21 0.47 -8.14
N GLY A 32 -4.17 0.01 -8.94
CA GLY A 32 -5.60 0.06 -8.64
C GLY A 32 -6.38 -1.03 -9.38
N ARG A 33 -7.63 -1.28 -8.96
CA ARG A 33 -8.49 -2.29 -9.61
C ARG A 33 -9.03 -1.83 -10.96
N SER A 34 -9.23 -0.52 -11.11
CA SER A 34 -9.70 0.14 -12.32
C SER A 34 -9.22 1.58 -12.33
N PHE A 35 -9.16 2.19 -13.51
CA PHE A 35 -8.86 3.61 -13.69
C PHE A 35 -9.82 4.18 -14.73
N ASN A 36 -10.19 5.46 -14.59
CA ASN A 36 -10.95 6.17 -15.61
C ASN A 36 -10.01 6.69 -16.71
N GLU A 37 -10.51 6.85 -17.93
CA GLU A 37 -9.73 7.41 -19.04
C GLU A 37 -9.23 8.83 -18.75
N SER A 38 -10.03 9.61 -18.03
CA SER A 38 -9.69 10.98 -17.58
C SER A 38 -8.53 11.05 -16.57
N ASP A 39 -8.00 9.90 -16.12
CA ASP A 39 -6.90 9.82 -15.15
C ASP A 39 -5.52 9.71 -15.83
N ASP A 40 -5.44 9.95 -17.13
CA ASP A 40 -4.19 9.98 -17.85
C ASP A 40 -3.41 11.26 -17.51
N ILE A 41 -2.38 11.09 -16.68
CA ILE A 41 -1.55 12.18 -16.15
C ILE A 41 -0.09 11.85 -16.44
N ALA A 42 0.61 12.78 -17.05
CA ALA A 42 2.05 12.62 -17.30
C ALA A 42 2.81 12.31 -16.01
N GLY A 43 3.70 11.32 -16.06
CA GLY A 43 4.44 10.86 -14.88
C GLY A 43 3.71 9.80 -14.03
N ILE A 44 2.48 9.39 -14.40
CA ILE A 44 1.77 8.30 -13.72
C ILE A 44 1.52 7.14 -14.67
N GLU A 45 2.13 5.99 -14.38
CA GLU A 45 1.84 4.71 -15.05
C GLU A 45 0.76 3.95 -14.27
N ARG A 46 -0.39 3.71 -14.91
CA ARG A 46 -1.54 3.03 -14.32
C ARG A 46 -1.40 1.51 -14.45
N ILE A 47 -1.44 0.81 -13.33
CA ILE A 47 -1.32 -0.64 -13.27
C ILE A 47 -2.62 -1.24 -12.72
N VAL A 48 -3.36 -1.94 -13.58
CA VAL A 48 -4.60 -2.63 -13.18
C VAL A 48 -4.25 -3.95 -12.50
N CYS A 49 -4.37 -3.95 -11.17
CA CYS A 49 -4.14 -5.12 -10.33
C CYS A 49 -5.02 -5.07 -9.09
N ASP A 50 -5.76 -6.15 -8.83
CA ASP A 50 -6.35 -6.37 -7.52
C ASP A 50 -5.25 -6.89 -6.60
N ILE A 51 -4.92 -6.14 -5.56
CA ILE A 51 -3.84 -6.50 -4.63
C ILE A 51 -4.22 -7.68 -3.71
N THR A 52 -5.49 -8.10 -3.68
CA THR A 52 -5.93 -9.30 -2.96
C THR A 52 -5.72 -10.59 -3.76
N ASP A 53 -5.44 -10.48 -5.06
CA ASP A 53 -4.94 -11.58 -5.87
C ASP A 53 -3.42 -11.68 -5.69
N THR A 54 -2.99 -12.45 -4.71
CA THR A 54 -1.59 -12.59 -4.28
C THR A 54 -0.69 -13.03 -5.45
N ALA A 55 -1.13 -13.95 -6.30
CA ALA A 55 -0.32 -14.44 -7.42
C ALA A 55 -0.08 -13.33 -8.47
N LYS A 56 -1.15 -12.62 -8.85
CA LYS A 56 -1.08 -11.49 -9.77
C LYS A 56 -0.26 -10.34 -9.18
N LEU A 57 -0.44 -10.04 -7.89
CA LEU A 57 0.32 -9.01 -7.17
C LEU A 57 1.82 -9.30 -7.23
N ILE A 58 2.24 -10.51 -6.83
CA ILE A 58 3.65 -10.92 -6.85
C ILE A 58 4.25 -10.79 -8.26
N LYS A 59 3.53 -11.27 -9.29
CA LYS A 59 3.96 -11.16 -10.69
C LYS A 59 4.14 -9.71 -11.11
N THR A 60 3.19 -8.85 -10.75
CA THR A 60 3.19 -7.42 -11.07
C THR A 60 4.39 -6.71 -10.43
N ILE A 61 4.58 -6.88 -9.11
CA ILE A 61 5.69 -6.25 -8.40
C ILE A 61 7.04 -6.76 -8.92
N LYS A 62 7.20 -8.08 -9.11
CA LYS A 62 8.44 -8.65 -9.68
C LYS A 62 8.76 -8.13 -11.08
N LYS A 63 7.76 -7.82 -11.90
CA LYS A 63 7.96 -7.19 -13.21
C LYS A 63 8.50 -5.76 -13.04
N LEU A 64 7.93 -4.98 -12.12
CA LEU A 64 8.36 -3.59 -11.88
C LEU A 64 9.81 -3.50 -11.38
N ILE A 65 10.18 -4.29 -10.38
CA ILE A 65 11.54 -4.24 -9.80
C ILE A 65 12.63 -4.73 -10.74
N LYS A 66 12.30 -5.53 -11.77
CA LYS A 66 13.27 -5.93 -12.79
C LYS A 66 13.71 -4.80 -13.69
N ILE A 67 12.87 -3.79 -13.89
CA ILE A 67 13.06 -2.72 -14.88
C ILE A 67 13.31 -1.38 -14.20
N HIS A 68 12.94 -1.25 -12.92
CA HIS A 68 12.93 0.04 -12.24
C HIS A 68 13.52 -0.06 -10.84
N ASP A 69 14.40 0.88 -10.50
CA ASP A 69 14.86 1.11 -9.14
C ASP A 69 13.81 1.93 -8.37
N ILE A 70 13.06 1.28 -7.49
CA ILE A 70 12.02 1.93 -6.68
C ILE A 70 12.64 2.52 -5.41
N SER A 71 12.33 3.78 -5.12
CA SER A 71 12.82 4.48 -3.93
C SER A 71 11.72 4.88 -2.94
N LEU A 72 10.42 4.77 -3.35
CA LEU A 72 9.28 5.09 -2.49
C LEU A 72 8.17 4.05 -2.68
N LEU A 73 7.70 3.50 -1.57
CA LEU A 73 6.50 2.67 -1.51
C LEU A 73 5.44 3.37 -0.65
N ILE A 74 4.22 3.53 -1.18
CA ILE A 74 3.07 4.01 -0.42
C ILE A 74 1.97 2.96 -0.43
N ASN A 75 1.82 2.26 0.69
CA ASN A 75 0.73 1.34 0.96
C ASN A 75 -0.49 2.14 1.44
N ASN A 76 -1.28 2.61 0.46
CA ASN A 76 -2.48 3.43 0.72
C ASN A 76 -3.78 2.66 0.50
N ALA A 77 -3.79 1.62 -0.32
CA ALA A 77 -5.01 0.82 -0.55
C ALA A 77 -5.57 0.30 0.77
N GLY A 78 -6.87 0.45 0.96
CA GLY A 78 -7.56 0.00 2.15
C GLY A 78 -9.07 -0.11 1.93
N VAL A 79 -9.69 -1.01 2.68
CA VAL A 79 -11.14 -1.17 2.76
C VAL A 79 -11.56 -1.29 4.22
N GLY A 80 -12.73 -0.74 4.55
CA GLY A 80 -13.32 -0.82 5.89
C GLY A 80 -14.76 -1.27 5.81
N PHE A 81 -15.11 -2.26 6.62
CA PHE A 81 -16.49 -2.72 6.83
C PHE A 81 -16.78 -2.67 8.33
N TYR A 82 -17.91 -2.11 8.69
CA TYR A 82 -18.30 -1.80 10.07
C TYR A 82 -19.66 -2.42 10.36
N ALA A 83 -19.71 -3.25 11.41
CA ALA A 83 -20.91 -3.85 11.96
C ALA A 83 -20.61 -4.38 13.37
N LEU A 84 -21.61 -4.85 14.13
CA LEU A 84 -21.38 -5.73 15.26
C LEU A 84 -20.63 -6.97 14.77
N HIS A 85 -19.70 -7.49 15.57
CA HIS A 85 -18.79 -8.52 15.07
C HIS A 85 -19.51 -9.82 14.62
N GLU A 86 -20.56 -10.20 15.34
CA GLU A 86 -21.41 -11.34 14.98
C GLU A 86 -22.24 -11.15 13.69
N GLU A 87 -22.45 -9.89 13.27
CA GLU A 87 -23.19 -9.55 12.05
C GLU A 87 -22.27 -9.34 10.85
N LEU A 88 -20.97 -9.20 11.09
CA LEU A 88 -20.01 -8.91 10.01
C LEU A 88 -19.77 -10.15 9.16
N ASN A 89 -20.05 -10.03 7.86
CA ASN A 89 -19.83 -11.12 6.91
C ASN A 89 -18.35 -11.58 6.92
N PRO A 90 -18.05 -12.88 7.15
CA PRO A 90 -16.68 -13.41 7.18
C PRO A 90 -15.87 -13.13 5.91
N VAL A 91 -16.51 -13.07 4.74
CA VAL A 91 -15.84 -12.68 3.49
C VAL A 91 -15.29 -11.26 3.55
N LYS A 92 -16.01 -10.34 4.22
CA LYS A 92 -15.56 -8.96 4.41
C LYS A 92 -14.39 -8.86 5.39
N ILE A 93 -14.36 -9.73 6.41
CA ILE A 93 -13.20 -9.85 7.31
C ILE A 93 -11.96 -10.26 6.52
N SER A 94 -12.06 -11.34 5.73
CA SER A 94 -10.97 -11.80 4.86
C SER A 94 -10.50 -10.72 3.88
N GLN A 95 -11.44 -9.99 3.27
CA GLN A 95 -11.12 -8.89 2.36
C GLN A 95 -10.34 -7.76 3.03
N MET A 96 -10.72 -7.39 4.27
CA MET A 96 -9.97 -6.39 5.06
C MET A 96 -8.56 -6.86 5.37
N VAL A 97 -8.39 -8.09 5.83
CA VAL A 97 -7.06 -8.66 6.17
C VAL A 97 -6.17 -8.68 4.93
N ARG A 98 -6.66 -9.19 3.81
CA ARG A 98 -5.89 -9.25 2.56
C ARG A 98 -5.51 -7.88 2.03
N THR A 99 -6.44 -6.92 2.05
CA THR A 99 -6.19 -5.58 1.48
C THR A 99 -5.33 -4.72 2.41
N ASN A 100 -5.67 -4.66 3.71
CA ASN A 100 -5.11 -3.67 4.62
C ASN A 100 -3.80 -4.14 5.28
N LEU A 101 -3.53 -5.44 5.30
CA LEU A 101 -2.39 -6.01 6.04
C LEU A 101 -1.53 -6.94 5.17
N GLU A 102 -2.11 -7.99 4.59
CA GLU A 102 -1.35 -9.00 3.84
C GLU A 102 -0.66 -8.40 2.60
N ALA A 103 -1.40 -7.67 1.75
CA ALA A 103 -0.84 -7.07 0.54
C ALA A 103 0.29 -6.05 0.84
N PRO A 104 0.17 -5.11 1.79
CA PRO A 104 1.28 -4.27 2.23
C PRO A 104 2.53 -5.03 2.64
N MET A 105 2.38 -6.11 3.42
CA MET A 105 3.51 -6.95 3.84
C MET A 105 4.19 -7.63 2.66
N ILE A 106 3.42 -8.19 1.72
CA ILE A 106 3.94 -8.85 0.52
C ILE A 106 4.67 -7.86 -0.40
N ILE A 107 4.08 -6.71 -0.68
CA ILE A 107 4.70 -5.68 -1.53
C ILE A 107 6.01 -5.22 -0.90
N THR A 108 5.99 -4.93 0.39
CA THR A 108 7.18 -4.51 1.13
C THR A 108 8.27 -5.58 1.10
N ASN A 109 7.94 -6.85 1.33
CA ASN A 109 8.89 -7.96 1.26
C ASN A 109 9.60 -8.00 -0.10
N LEU A 110 8.86 -7.87 -1.20
CA LEU A 110 9.42 -7.93 -2.55
C LEU A 110 10.31 -6.71 -2.88
N LEU A 111 9.99 -5.53 -2.33
CA LEU A 111 10.68 -4.27 -2.62
C LEU A 111 11.83 -3.97 -1.65
N LEU A 112 11.91 -4.64 -0.51
CA LEU A 112 12.78 -4.23 0.60
C LEU A 112 14.27 -4.22 0.22
N ARG A 113 14.72 -5.11 -0.67
CA ARG A 113 16.10 -5.12 -1.15
C ARG A 113 16.44 -3.86 -1.96
N ASP A 114 15.54 -3.45 -2.84
CA ASP A 114 15.72 -2.23 -3.64
C ASP A 114 15.64 -1.00 -2.76
N LEU A 115 14.69 -0.96 -1.83
CA LEU A 115 14.57 0.13 -0.87
C LEU A 115 15.81 0.25 0.03
N LYS A 116 16.42 -0.86 0.46
CA LYS A 116 17.70 -0.84 1.20
C LYS A 116 18.85 -0.30 0.33
N LYS A 117 18.94 -0.71 -0.93
CA LYS A 117 19.94 -0.23 -1.90
C LYS A 117 19.81 1.28 -2.14
N ASN A 118 18.57 1.76 -2.27
CA ASN A 118 18.26 3.15 -2.63
C ASN A 118 18.07 4.08 -1.41
N LYS A 119 18.26 3.58 -0.18
CA LYS A 119 17.94 4.30 1.07
C LYS A 119 16.54 4.90 1.02
N GLY A 120 15.59 4.09 0.55
CA GLY A 120 14.25 4.49 0.20
C GLY A 120 13.33 4.75 1.38
N THR A 121 12.06 4.97 1.07
CA THR A 121 11.03 5.27 2.08
C THR A 121 9.82 4.37 1.86
N ILE A 122 9.22 3.92 2.95
CA ILE A 122 7.94 3.22 2.99
C ILE A 122 6.96 4.09 3.77
N ILE A 123 5.77 4.31 3.22
CA ILE A 123 4.67 4.99 3.91
C ILE A 123 3.48 4.03 3.95
N ASN A 124 3.06 3.67 5.16
CA ASN A 124 1.88 2.84 5.40
C ASN A 124 0.74 3.70 5.92
N ILE A 125 -0.36 3.78 5.19
CA ILE A 125 -1.54 4.56 5.62
C ILE A 125 -2.32 3.74 6.64
N SER A 126 -2.10 4.02 7.91
CA SER A 126 -2.80 3.42 9.03
C SER A 126 -4.15 4.11 9.31
N SER A 127 -4.60 4.12 10.52
CA SER A 127 -5.86 4.73 10.96
C SER A 127 -5.79 5.06 12.43
N ILE A 128 -6.58 6.04 12.89
CA ILE A 128 -6.79 6.29 14.31
C ILE A 128 -7.35 5.05 15.04
N THR A 129 -8.06 4.17 14.35
CA THR A 129 -8.58 2.91 14.91
C THR A 129 -7.50 1.86 15.17
N ALA A 130 -6.25 2.10 14.77
CA ALA A 130 -5.12 1.29 15.18
C ALA A 130 -4.80 1.44 16.69
N GLU A 131 -5.14 2.60 17.26
CA GLU A 131 -4.85 2.96 18.66
C GLU A 131 -6.12 3.14 19.50
N LYS A 132 -7.21 3.61 18.86
CA LYS A 132 -8.49 3.85 19.54
C LYS A 132 -9.51 2.78 19.20
N THR A 133 -10.18 2.26 20.22
CA THR A 133 -11.22 1.25 20.06
C THR A 133 -12.45 1.79 19.31
N ASN A 134 -13.02 0.95 18.43
CA ASN A 134 -14.29 1.21 17.76
C ASN A 134 -15.16 -0.06 17.83
N PRO A 135 -16.28 -0.04 18.58
CA PRO A 135 -17.14 -1.21 18.78
C PRO A 135 -17.67 -1.86 17.50
N HIS A 136 -17.85 -1.08 16.43
CA HIS A 136 -18.31 -1.60 15.15
C HIS A 136 -17.18 -1.84 14.14
N GLY A 137 -15.94 -1.61 14.54
CA GLY A 137 -14.75 -1.66 13.70
C GLY A 137 -13.70 -2.68 14.14
N CYS A 138 -14.07 -3.72 14.89
CA CYS A 138 -13.11 -4.67 15.47
C CYS A 138 -12.12 -5.23 14.43
N ALA A 139 -12.63 -5.77 13.34
CA ALA A 139 -11.78 -6.37 12.31
C ALA A 139 -10.96 -5.31 11.54
N TYR A 140 -11.55 -4.16 11.22
CA TYR A 140 -10.82 -3.06 10.58
C TYR A 140 -9.70 -2.54 11.48
N GLY A 141 -10.02 -2.24 12.74
CA GLY A 141 -9.04 -1.78 13.75
C GLY A 141 -7.88 -2.77 13.90
N ALA A 142 -8.19 -4.08 13.98
CA ALA A 142 -7.18 -5.12 14.06
C ALA A 142 -6.24 -5.11 12.87
N THR A 143 -6.75 -4.92 11.63
CA THR A 143 -5.87 -4.84 10.43
C THR A 143 -4.96 -3.61 10.46
N LYS A 144 -5.47 -2.47 10.93
CA LYS A 144 -4.71 -1.22 11.01
C LYS A 144 -3.70 -1.23 12.17
N ALA A 145 -4.05 -1.81 13.32
CA ALA A 145 -3.11 -2.06 14.42
C ALA A 145 -1.99 -3.01 13.99
N GLY A 146 -2.32 -4.08 13.26
CA GLY A 146 -1.34 -4.99 12.66
C GLY A 146 -0.38 -4.28 11.70
N LEU A 147 -0.90 -3.40 10.83
CA LEU A 147 -0.08 -2.60 9.91
C LEU A 147 0.85 -1.63 10.67
N THR A 148 0.37 -1.01 11.74
CA THR A 148 1.18 -0.13 12.60
C THR A 148 2.30 -0.92 13.29
N SER A 149 1.98 -2.06 13.89
CA SER A 149 2.98 -2.94 14.52
C SER A 149 4.02 -3.45 13.51
N PHE A 150 3.58 -3.85 12.32
CA PHE A 150 4.48 -4.22 11.21
C PHE A 150 5.41 -3.07 10.84
N SER A 151 4.90 -1.84 10.75
CA SER A 151 5.71 -0.66 10.40
C SER A 151 6.80 -0.39 11.43
N HIS A 152 6.50 -0.47 12.73
CA HIS A 152 7.47 -0.28 13.80
C HIS A 152 8.58 -1.34 13.75
N SER A 153 8.21 -2.63 13.62
CA SER A 153 9.17 -3.72 13.54
C SER A 153 10.07 -3.61 12.30
N LEU A 154 9.47 -3.25 11.17
CA LEU A 154 10.18 -3.05 9.91
C LEU A 154 11.16 -1.86 9.98
N PHE A 155 10.77 -0.77 10.64
CA PHE A 155 11.66 0.36 10.89
C PHE A 155 12.91 -0.08 11.64
N GLU A 156 12.76 -0.83 12.74
CA GLU A 156 13.92 -1.32 13.51
C GLU A 156 14.82 -2.25 12.69
N GLU A 157 14.24 -3.10 11.82
CA GLU A 157 15.02 -3.97 10.93
C GLU A 157 15.78 -3.17 9.85
N ALA A 158 15.13 -2.15 9.27
CA ALA A 158 15.59 -1.53 8.02
C ALA A 158 16.35 -0.21 8.21
N ARG A 159 16.21 0.48 9.36
CA ARG A 159 16.83 1.80 9.63
C ARG A 159 18.36 1.81 9.48
N LYS A 160 19.05 0.71 9.84
CA LYS A 160 20.50 0.59 9.66
C LYS A 160 20.96 0.64 8.21
N TYR A 161 20.06 0.40 7.26
CA TYR A 161 20.31 0.53 5.81
C TYR A 161 19.87 1.89 5.25
N GLY A 162 19.41 2.81 6.09
CA GLY A 162 18.93 4.12 5.69
C GLY A 162 17.48 4.13 5.15
N VAL A 163 16.74 3.04 5.32
CA VAL A 163 15.31 2.98 4.95
C VAL A 163 14.48 3.67 6.03
N ARG A 164 13.54 4.51 5.61
CA ARG A 164 12.54 5.15 6.46
C ARG A 164 11.21 4.42 6.33
N VAL A 165 10.54 4.22 7.46
CA VAL A 165 9.20 3.60 7.50
C VAL A 165 8.27 4.47 8.34
#